data_e52d3dbade5a01df6940cf1425710c85
#
_entry.id   e52d3dbade5a01df6940cf1425710c85
#
_cell.length_a   1.000
_cell.length_b   1.000
_cell.length_c   1.000
_cell.angle_alpha   90.00
_cell.angle_beta   90.00
_cell.angle_gamma   90.00
#
_symmetry.space_group_name_H-M   'P 1'
#
loop_
_entity.id
_entity.type
_entity.pdbx_description
1 polymer ?
#
loop_
_entity_poly.entity_id
_entity_poly.type
_entity_poly.pdbx_seq_one_letter_code
_entity_poly.pdbx_strand_id
1 'polypeptide(L)'
;VGPTNSGKTTLMEALLLATGAVERRPDGAAAEKVGDASPEARAHGHSVELNLADFEFMGERYAVIDCPGSLEFCADLDAALPAVDLAVVVAEPDPAKAALLQPTLRELERLGVPHALFVNKMDQARGAVQDLLAALGPVSSAPLVARQIPIHEGERVSGYIDLALERAFV
;
A
#
# COMPACT_ATOMS: atom_id res chain seq x y z
N VAL A 1 -3.38 -4.36 -1.33
CA VAL A 1 -4.72 -4.35 -0.68
C VAL A 1 -4.87 -3.17 0.27
N GLY A 2 -6.08 -2.85 0.77
CA GLY A 2 -6.35 -1.77 1.72
C GLY A 2 -7.58 -0.94 1.36
N PRO A 3 -7.99 0.03 2.22
CA PRO A 3 -9.19 0.83 2.02
C PRO A 3 -9.18 1.65 0.72
N THR A 4 -10.37 2.07 0.29
CA THR A 4 -10.53 3.01 -0.85
C THR A 4 -9.72 4.29 -0.58
N ASN A 5 -9.10 4.82 -1.63
CA ASN A 5 -8.28 6.03 -1.58
C ASN A 5 -7.03 5.97 -0.69
N SER A 6 -6.61 4.82 -0.18
CA SER A 6 -5.33 4.69 0.56
C SER A 6 -4.09 4.88 -0.32
N GLY A 7 -4.22 4.83 -1.66
CA GLY A 7 -3.13 5.01 -2.62
C GLY A 7 -2.48 3.71 -3.11
N LYS A 8 -3.21 2.59 -3.11
CA LYS A 8 -2.73 1.29 -3.61
C LYS A 8 -2.23 1.35 -5.04
N THR A 9 -3.07 1.82 -5.96
CA THR A 9 -2.73 1.96 -7.39
C THR A 9 -1.55 2.91 -7.58
N THR A 10 -1.49 4.01 -6.83
CA THR A 10 -0.36 4.95 -6.86
C THR A 10 0.94 4.29 -6.39
N LEU A 11 0.87 3.43 -5.35
CA LEU A 11 2.02 2.65 -4.90
C LEU A 11 2.49 1.66 -5.97
N MET A 12 1.56 0.95 -6.62
CA MET A 12 1.88 0.04 -7.73
C MET A 12 2.55 0.81 -8.88
N GLU A 13 2.00 1.93 -9.31
CA GLU A 13 2.59 2.78 -10.34
C GLU A 13 4.00 3.28 -9.96
N ALA A 14 4.20 3.66 -8.70
CA ALA A 14 5.49 4.09 -8.19
C ALA A 14 6.53 2.96 -8.22
N LEU A 15 6.14 1.73 -7.90
CA LEU A 15 7.00 0.55 -8.01
C LEU A 15 7.39 0.26 -9.46
N LEU A 16 6.43 0.30 -10.39
CA LEU A 16 6.69 0.09 -11.81
C LEU A 16 7.63 1.16 -12.41
N LEU A 17 7.47 2.41 -11.98
CA LEU A 17 8.38 3.50 -12.38
C LEU A 17 9.77 3.34 -11.77
N ALA A 18 9.86 2.99 -10.49
CA ALA A 18 11.15 2.83 -9.79
C ALA A 18 11.97 1.66 -10.31
N THR A 19 11.31 0.61 -10.80
CA THR A 19 11.96 -0.57 -11.38
C THR A 19 12.22 -0.44 -12.89
N GLY A 20 11.72 0.65 -13.52
CA GLY A 20 11.87 0.87 -14.95
C GLY A 20 10.95 0.01 -15.82
N ALA A 21 9.98 -0.69 -15.24
CA ALA A 21 9.00 -1.48 -15.97
C ALA A 21 8.04 -0.60 -16.81
N VAL A 22 7.86 0.66 -16.38
CA VAL A 22 7.10 1.69 -17.10
C VAL A 22 7.96 2.95 -17.22
N GLU A 23 8.06 3.51 -18.41
CA GLU A 23 8.78 4.76 -18.65
C GLU A 23 7.88 5.97 -18.35
N ARG A 24 8.46 7.00 -17.76
CA ARG A 24 7.80 8.30 -17.59
C ARG A 24 7.69 8.99 -18.95
N ARG A 25 6.49 9.39 -19.36
CA ARG A 25 6.34 10.20 -20.58
C ARG A 25 7.06 11.54 -20.45
N PRO A 26 7.74 12.03 -21.50
CA PRO A 26 8.52 13.28 -21.46
C PRO A 26 7.67 14.54 -21.22
N ASP A 27 6.38 14.50 -21.50
CA ASP A 27 5.42 15.61 -21.39
C ASP A 27 4.83 15.81 -19.98
N GLY A 28 5.25 15.00 -19.01
CA GLY A 28 4.76 15.09 -17.63
C GLY A 28 3.30 14.67 -17.46
N ALA A 29 2.60 14.33 -18.55
CA ALA A 29 1.30 13.68 -18.46
C ALA A 29 1.50 12.30 -17.79
N ALA A 30 0.66 11.97 -16.82
CA ALA A 30 0.66 10.65 -16.26
C ALA A 30 0.59 9.65 -17.45
N ALA A 31 1.56 8.72 -17.51
CA ALA A 31 1.40 7.54 -18.35
C ALA A 31 -0.01 7.02 -18.11
N GLU A 32 -0.69 6.52 -19.12
CA GLU A 32 -2.00 5.89 -18.93
C GLU A 32 -1.92 5.11 -17.64
N LYS A 33 -2.79 5.46 -16.67
CA LYS A 33 -2.76 4.84 -15.34
C LYS A 33 -2.85 3.35 -15.55
N VAL A 34 -1.83 2.63 -15.14
CA VAL A 34 -1.72 1.18 -15.34
C VAL A 34 -2.87 0.45 -14.62
N GLY A 35 -3.62 1.14 -13.77
CA GLY A 35 -4.65 0.52 -12.96
C GLY A 35 -6.09 1.00 -13.14
N ASP A 36 -6.34 2.11 -13.84
CA ASP A 36 -7.69 2.70 -13.94
C ASP A 36 -8.07 2.97 -15.40
N ALA A 37 -7.81 2.00 -16.28
CA ALA A 37 -8.06 2.12 -17.72
C ALA A 37 -9.54 2.02 -18.08
N SER A 38 -10.39 1.40 -17.25
CA SER A 38 -11.81 1.20 -17.54
C SER A 38 -12.61 2.52 -17.44
N PRO A 39 -13.65 2.71 -18.27
CA PRO A 39 -14.54 3.86 -18.17
C PRO A 39 -15.23 3.96 -16.81
N GLU A 40 -15.54 2.84 -16.18
CA GLU A 40 -16.17 2.71 -14.87
C GLU A 40 -15.23 3.21 -13.76
N ALA A 41 -13.95 2.81 -13.79
CA ALA A 41 -12.96 3.28 -12.82
C ALA A 41 -12.78 4.80 -12.91
N ARG A 42 -12.78 5.36 -14.14
CA ARG A 42 -12.70 6.82 -14.36
C ARG A 42 -13.94 7.54 -13.84
N ALA A 43 -15.13 6.96 -14.00
CA ALA A 43 -16.38 7.55 -13.54
C ALA A 43 -16.49 7.56 -12.00
N HIS A 44 -16.00 6.52 -11.35
CA HIS A 44 -16.02 6.37 -9.88
C HIS A 44 -14.80 6.97 -9.18
N GLY A 45 -13.73 7.26 -9.91
CA GLY A 45 -12.49 7.83 -9.35
C GLY A 45 -11.70 6.85 -8.46
N HIS A 46 -11.98 5.54 -8.56
CA HIS A 46 -11.27 4.48 -7.86
C HIS A 46 -11.32 3.17 -8.67
N SER A 47 -10.36 2.26 -8.41
CA SER A 47 -10.30 0.95 -9.08
C SER A 47 -11.54 0.12 -8.75
N VAL A 48 -12.15 -0.44 -9.77
CA VAL A 48 -13.33 -1.32 -9.70
C VAL A 48 -13.02 -2.76 -10.08
N GLU A 49 -11.81 -3.01 -10.61
CA GLU A 49 -11.33 -4.31 -11.08
C GLU A 49 -9.94 -4.60 -10.54
N LEU A 50 -9.56 -5.88 -10.52
CA LEU A 50 -8.19 -6.32 -10.24
C LEU A 50 -7.25 -5.83 -11.35
N ASN A 51 -6.14 -5.21 -10.98
CA ASN A 51 -5.08 -4.87 -11.90
C ASN A 51 -3.86 -5.73 -11.62
N LEU A 52 -3.30 -6.30 -12.69
CA LEU A 52 -2.11 -7.14 -12.63
C LEU A 52 -0.97 -6.46 -13.39
N ALA A 53 0.18 -6.37 -12.75
CA ALA A 53 1.42 -5.91 -13.37
C ALA A 53 2.58 -6.79 -12.95
N ASP A 54 3.65 -6.82 -13.75
CA ASP A 54 4.88 -7.50 -13.40
C ASP A 54 6.10 -6.58 -13.65
N PHE A 55 7.16 -6.83 -12.89
CA PHE A 55 8.43 -6.13 -13.02
C PHE A 55 9.59 -7.04 -12.57
N GLU A 56 10.79 -6.68 -13.01
CA GLU A 56 12.03 -7.30 -12.56
C GLU A 56 12.78 -6.35 -11.62
N PHE A 57 13.27 -6.85 -10.50
CA PHE A 57 14.08 -6.09 -9.58
C PHE A 57 15.16 -6.98 -8.96
N MET A 58 16.43 -6.55 -9.03
CA MET A 58 17.61 -7.28 -8.53
C MET A 58 17.74 -8.71 -9.10
N GLY A 59 17.29 -8.94 -10.35
CA GLY A 59 17.35 -10.23 -11.03
C GLY A 59 16.20 -11.18 -10.70
N GLU A 60 15.24 -10.76 -9.89
CA GLU A 60 14.04 -11.51 -9.53
C GLU A 60 12.81 -10.89 -10.17
N ARG A 61 11.85 -11.74 -10.57
CA ARG A 61 10.60 -11.32 -11.19
C ARG A 61 9.48 -11.26 -10.15
N TYR A 62 8.78 -10.15 -10.13
CA TYR A 62 7.66 -9.87 -9.23
C TYR A 62 6.38 -9.69 -10.03
N ALA A 63 5.29 -10.28 -9.56
CA ALA A 63 3.94 -9.98 -10.02
C ALA A 63 3.19 -9.24 -8.90
N VAL A 64 2.52 -8.15 -9.26
CA VAL A 64 1.74 -7.32 -8.31
C VAL A 64 0.28 -7.33 -8.72
N ILE A 65 -0.59 -7.62 -7.76
CA ILE A 65 -2.04 -7.58 -7.91
C ILE A 65 -2.57 -6.39 -7.10
N ASP A 66 -3.11 -5.37 -7.77
CA ASP A 66 -3.82 -4.27 -7.12
C ASP A 66 -5.29 -4.61 -6.99
N CYS A 67 -5.78 -4.74 -5.76
CA CYS A 67 -7.16 -5.08 -5.47
C CYS A 67 -8.00 -3.82 -5.20
N PRO A 68 -9.25 -3.75 -5.68
CA PRO A 68 -10.18 -2.68 -5.32
C PRO A 68 -10.31 -2.54 -3.80
N GLY A 69 -10.44 -1.30 -3.33
CA GLY A 69 -10.48 -1.02 -1.88
C GLY A 69 -11.88 -0.91 -1.31
N SER A 70 -12.93 -1.07 -2.12
CA SER A 70 -14.30 -0.99 -1.64
C SER A 70 -14.80 -2.36 -1.18
N LEU A 71 -15.69 -2.36 -0.16
CA LEU A 71 -16.29 -3.58 0.39
C LEU A 71 -17.13 -4.36 -0.63
N GLU A 72 -17.58 -3.69 -1.69
CA GLU A 72 -18.39 -4.29 -2.76
C GLU A 72 -17.60 -5.30 -3.60
N PHE A 73 -16.26 -5.20 -3.60
CA PHE A 73 -15.35 -6.05 -4.37
C PHE A 73 -14.55 -7.04 -3.48
N CYS A 74 -15.08 -7.40 -2.31
CA CYS A 74 -14.44 -8.38 -1.42
C CYS A 74 -14.21 -9.74 -2.10
N ALA A 75 -15.08 -10.14 -3.04
CA ALA A 75 -14.93 -11.41 -3.76
C ALA A 75 -13.63 -11.47 -4.58
N ASP A 76 -13.19 -10.35 -5.14
CA ASP A 76 -11.93 -10.27 -5.88
C ASP A 76 -10.72 -10.42 -4.94
N LEU A 77 -10.83 -9.88 -3.73
CA LEU A 77 -9.82 -10.05 -2.70
C LEU A 77 -9.69 -11.52 -2.29
N ASP A 78 -10.81 -12.19 -2.04
CA ASP A 78 -10.82 -13.61 -1.66
C ASP A 78 -10.23 -14.52 -2.74
N ALA A 79 -10.38 -14.15 -4.00
CA ALA A 79 -9.77 -14.86 -5.12
C ALA A 79 -8.27 -14.59 -5.27
N ALA A 80 -7.82 -13.37 -4.98
CA ALA A 80 -6.43 -12.96 -5.14
C ALA A 80 -5.51 -13.43 -4.00
N LEU A 81 -5.98 -13.41 -2.76
CA LEU A 81 -5.15 -13.68 -1.58
C LEU A 81 -4.50 -15.07 -1.56
N PRO A 82 -5.16 -16.17 -1.99
CA PRO A 82 -4.50 -17.48 -2.04
C PRO A 82 -3.38 -17.60 -3.10
N ALA A 83 -3.31 -16.64 -4.03
CA ALA A 83 -2.37 -16.67 -5.14
C ALA A 83 -1.10 -15.84 -4.90
N VAL A 84 -0.96 -15.20 -3.71
CA VAL A 84 0.16 -14.30 -3.42
C VAL A 84 1.03 -14.83 -2.28
N ASP A 85 2.33 -14.55 -2.36
CA ASP A 85 3.31 -14.90 -1.32
C ASP A 85 3.33 -13.88 -0.18
N LEU A 86 2.98 -12.62 -0.47
CA LEU A 86 2.97 -11.50 0.45
C LEU A 86 1.86 -10.51 0.10
N ALA A 87 1.14 -10.03 1.09
CA ALA A 87 0.22 -8.93 0.93
C ALA A 87 0.79 -7.62 1.51
N VAL A 88 0.74 -6.55 0.72
CA VAL A 88 1.04 -5.19 1.20
C VAL A 88 -0.27 -4.49 1.51
N VAL A 89 -0.53 -4.21 2.78
CA VAL A 89 -1.73 -3.50 3.24
C VAL A 89 -1.43 -2.01 3.30
N VAL A 90 -2.00 -1.24 2.37
CA VAL A 90 -1.77 0.20 2.28
C VAL A 90 -2.73 0.94 3.20
N ALA A 91 -2.17 1.63 4.18
CA ALA A 91 -2.90 2.39 5.21
C ALA A 91 -2.62 3.89 5.08
N GLU A 92 -3.52 4.73 5.58
CA GLU A 92 -3.27 6.16 5.77
C GLU A 92 -2.72 6.42 7.18
N PRO A 93 -1.95 7.53 7.40
CA PRO A 93 -1.35 7.86 8.68
C PRO A 93 -2.35 8.53 9.65
N ASP A 94 -3.55 7.97 9.74
CA ASP A 94 -4.65 8.47 10.56
C ASP A 94 -5.13 7.39 11.52
N PRO A 95 -4.88 7.52 12.84
CA PRO A 95 -5.34 6.56 13.85
C PRO A 95 -6.85 6.29 13.80
N ALA A 96 -7.67 7.28 13.43
CA ALA A 96 -9.13 7.13 13.33
C ALA A 96 -9.55 6.16 12.21
N LYS A 97 -8.69 5.95 11.21
CA LYS A 97 -8.92 5.04 10.09
C LYS A 97 -8.40 3.62 10.33
N ALA A 98 -7.73 3.36 11.43
CA ALA A 98 -7.16 2.04 11.74
C ALA A 98 -8.22 0.92 11.68
N ALA A 99 -9.43 1.17 12.17
CA ALA A 99 -10.53 0.20 12.15
C ALA A 99 -10.93 -0.25 10.74
N LEU A 100 -10.70 0.56 9.70
CA LEU A 100 -11.00 0.21 8.30
C LEU A 100 -10.12 -0.92 7.78
N LEU A 101 -8.97 -1.19 8.40
CA LEU A 101 -8.06 -2.26 8.02
C LEU A 101 -8.48 -3.62 8.58
N GLN A 102 -9.32 -3.63 9.61
CA GLN A 102 -9.66 -4.84 10.36
C GLN A 102 -10.21 -5.98 9.50
N PRO A 103 -11.14 -5.76 8.54
CA PRO A 103 -11.62 -6.83 7.68
C PRO A 103 -10.50 -7.47 6.84
N THR A 104 -9.66 -6.64 6.23
CA THR A 104 -8.53 -7.10 5.40
C THR A 104 -7.51 -7.87 6.23
N LEU A 105 -7.12 -7.36 7.40
CA LEU A 105 -6.16 -8.03 8.28
C LEU A 105 -6.67 -9.37 8.78
N ARG A 106 -7.93 -9.45 9.20
CA ARG A 106 -8.55 -10.71 9.63
C ARG A 106 -8.56 -11.76 8.52
N GLU A 107 -8.82 -11.35 7.29
CA GLU A 107 -8.85 -12.27 6.15
C GLU A 107 -7.45 -12.79 5.80
N LEU A 108 -6.45 -11.91 5.81
CA LEU A 108 -5.04 -12.29 5.64
C LEU A 108 -4.58 -13.28 6.72
N GLU A 109 -4.92 -12.99 7.96
CA GLU A 109 -4.61 -13.85 9.11
C GLU A 109 -5.33 -15.20 9.02
N ARG A 110 -6.61 -15.21 8.64
CA ARG A 110 -7.42 -16.44 8.45
C ARG A 110 -6.82 -17.35 7.37
N LEU A 111 -6.31 -16.76 6.29
CA LEU A 111 -5.68 -17.49 5.18
C LEU A 111 -4.19 -17.80 5.43
N GLY A 112 -3.59 -17.23 6.48
CA GLY A 112 -2.18 -17.39 6.77
C GLY A 112 -1.26 -16.68 5.78
N VAL A 113 -1.76 -15.64 5.09
CA VAL A 113 -0.97 -14.87 4.11
C VAL A 113 -0.03 -13.92 4.85
N PRO A 114 1.29 -14.02 4.65
CA PRO A 114 2.24 -13.05 5.19
C PRO A 114 1.89 -11.64 4.72
N HIS A 115 1.98 -10.65 5.61
CA HIS A 115 1.62 -9.30 5.23
C HIS A 115 2.47 -8.24 5.90
N ALA A 116 2.57 -7.09 5.23
CA ALA A 116 3.23 -5.89 5.74
C ALA A 116 2.27 -4.70 5.62
N LEU A 117 2.30 -3.80 6.60
CA LEU A 117 1.60 -2.52 6.56
C LEU A 117 2.49 -1.47 5.89
N PHE A 118 2.00 -0.84 4.85
CA PHE A 118 2.62 0.32 4.21
C PHE A 118 1.81 1.58 4.52
N VAL A 119 2.35 2.43 5.38
CA VAL A 119 1.70 3.70 5.75
C VAL A 119 2.03 4.72 4.67
N ASN A 120 1.04 5.04 3.86
CA ASN A 120 1.14 5.99 2.76
C ASN A 120 0.73 7.40 3.21
N LYS A 121 0.94 8.41 2.37
CA LYS A 121 0.56 9.82 2.60
C LYS A 121 1.14 10.41 3.89
N MET A 122 2.39 10.07 4.19
CA MET A 122 3.06 10.52 5.42
C MET A 122 3.23 12.05 5.48
N ASP A 123 3.11 12.74 4.37
CA ASP A 123 2.99 14.20 4.26
C ASP A 123 1.73 14.77 4.92
N GLN A 124 0.71 13.93 5.12
CA GLN A 124 -0.55 14.31 5.77
C GLN A 124 -0.64 13.79 7.21
N ALA A 125 0.42 13.15 7.71
CA ALA A 125 0.44 12.59 9.06
C ALA A 125 0.21 13.68 10.12
N ARG A 126 -0.73 13.43 11.03
CA ARG A 126 -0.98 14.27 12.20
C ARG A 126 -0.69 13.44 13.45
N GLY A 127 0.34 13.81 14.19
CA GLY A 127 0.71 13.10 15.41
C GLY A 127 1.92 12.18 15.25
N ALA A 128 2.23 11.44 16.31
CA ALA A 128 3.39 10.56 16.35
C ALA A 128 3.09 9.18 15.72
N VAL A 129 4.12 8.54 15.17
CA VAL A 129 4.02 7.17 14.64
C VAL A 129 3.56 6.19 15.73
N GLN A 130 3.92 6.46 17.00
CA GLN A 130 3.48 5.66 18.14
C GLN A 130 1.96 5.65 18.32
N ASP A 131 1.29 6.78 18.07
CA ASP A 131 -0.18 6.88 18.19
C ASP A 131 -0.86 6.02 17.11
N LEU A 132 -0.29 6.03 15.90
CA LEU A 132 -0.77 5.17 14.81
C LEU A 132 -0.56 3.68 15.14
N LEU A 133 0.61 3.30 15.64
CA LEU A 133 0.88 1.91 16.04
C LEU A 133 -0.03 1.46 17.19
N ALA A 134 -0.29 2.34 18.15
CA ALA A 134 -1.23 2.07 19.24
C ALA A 134 -2.67 1.85 18.74
N ALA A 135 -3.10 2.59 17.71
CA ALA A 135 -4.41 2.43 17.10
C ALA A 135 -4.50 1.17 16.20
N LEU A 136 -3.40 0.76 15.57
CA LEU A 136 -3.33 -0.42 14.71
C LEU A 136 -3.22 -1.73 15.53
N GLY A 137 -2.62 -1.69 16.72
CA GLY A 137 -2.45 -2.87 17.56
C GLY A 137 -3.74 -3.67 17.80
N PRO A 138 -4.86 -3.05 18.20
CA PRO A 138 -6.12 -3.76 18.44
C PRO A 138 -6.80 -4.35 17.19
N VAL A 139 -6.43 -3.93 15.99
CA VAL A 139 -7.04 -4.41 14.73
C VAL A 139 -6.26 -5.55 14.08
N SER A 140 -5.04 -5.83 14.56
CA SER A 140 -4.21 -6.96 14.16
C SER A 140 -4.17 -8.01 15.27
N SER A 141 -4.24 -9.29 14.94
CA SER A 141 -4.07 -10.38 15.92
C SER A 141 -2.59 -10.66 16.20
N ALA A 142 -1.71 -10.27 15.28
CA ALA A 142 -0.26 -10.41 15.44
C ALA A 142 0.37 -9.09 15.95
N PRO A 143 1.45 -9.16 16.75
CA PRO A 143 2.19 -7.98 17.14
C PRO A 143 2.73 -7.22 15.95
N LEU A 144 2.50 -5.91 15.89
CA LEU A 144 3.04 -5.04 14.86
C LEU A 144 4.45 -4.59 15.25
N VAL A 145 5.38 -4.73 14.32
CA VAL A 145 6.77 -4.31 14.48
C VAL A 145 7.06 -3.20 13.47
N ALA A 146 7.48 -2.04 13.96
CA ALA A 146 7.91 -0.96 13.08
C ALA A 146 9.20 -1.38 12.35
N ARG A 147 9.19 -1.31 11.04
CA ARG A 147 10.37 -1.52 10.20
C ARG A 147 11.08 -0.20 9.91
N GLN A 148 10.33 0.85 9.72
CA GLN A 148 10.83 2.17 9.35
C GLN A 148 10.17 3.24 10.21
N ILE A 149 10.97 4.25 10.60
CA ILE A 149 10.50 5.43 11.34
C ILE A 149 10.82 6.66 10.49
N PRO A 150 9.83 7.52 10.17
CA PRO A 150 10.07 8.72 9.39
C PRO A 150 10.92 9.73 10.16
N ILE A 151 11.80 10.42 9.44
CA ILE A 151 12.56 11.57 9.93
C ILE A 151 11.81 12.82 9.47
N HIS A 152 11.52 13.72 10.39
CA HIS A 152 10.82 14.97 10.10
C HIS A 152 11.76 16.17 10.21
N GLU A 153 11.67 17.08 9.24
CA GLU A 153 12.21 18.43 9.30
C GLU A 153 11.04 19.41 9.27
N GLY A 154 10.62 19.88 10.43
CA GLY A 154 9.38 20.62 10.58
C GLY A 154 8.17 19.73 10.27
N GLU A 155 7.34 20.14 9.32
CA GLU A 155 6.16 19.37 8.86
C GLU A 155 6.48 18.41 7.70
N ARG A 156 7.70 18.44 7.16
CA ARG A 156 8.09 17.63 6.01
C ARG A 156 8.80 16.35 6.47
N VAL A 157 8.45 15.22 5.84
CA VAL A 157 9.24 13.98 5.94
C VAL A 157 10.46 14.13 5.03
N SER A 158 11.67 14.15 5.61
CA SER A 158 12.93 14.30 4.87
C SER A 158 13.63 12.96 4.63
N GLY A 159 13.22 11.91 5.36
CA GLY A 159 13.83 10.60 5.22
C GLY A 159 13.21 9.59 6.18
N TYR A 160 13.91 8.48 6.40
CA TYR A 160 13.47 7.46 7.34
C TYR A 160 14.66 6.73 7.97
N ILE A 161 14.43 6.15 9.15
CA ILE A 161 15.36 5.22 9.81
C ILE A 161 14.85 3.81 9.55
N ASP A 162 15.67 2.95 8.93
CA ASP A 162 15.42 1.52 8.82
C ASP A 162 15.94 0.83 10.09
N LEU A 163 15.03 0.28 10.88
CA LEU A 163 15.36 -0.31 12.17
C LEU A 163 16.08 -1.66 12.06
N ALA A 164 15.91 -2.39 10.97
CA ALA A 164 16.61 -3.66 10.79
C ALA A 164 18.01 -3.48 10.18
N LEU A 165 18.21 -2.43 9.39
CA LEU A 165 19.53 -2.07 8.87
C LEU A 165 20.30 -1.14 9.80
N GLU A 166 19.63 -0.58 10.84
CA GLU A 166 20.18 0.43 11.75
C GLU A 166 20.79 1.63 11.00
N ARG A 167 20.10 2.07 9.94
CA ARG A 167 20.55 3.16 9.06
C ARG A 167 19.48 4.20 8.82
N ALA A 168 19.91 5.45 8.75
CA ALA A 168 19.11 6.57 8.29
C ALA A 168 19.33 6.78 6.77
N PHE A 169 18.23 7.05 6.08
CA PHE A 169 18.17 7.42 4.66
C PHE A 169 17.50 8.80 4.59
N VAL A 170 18.26 9.79 4.12
CA VAL A 170 17.86 11.21 4.05
C VAL A 170 17.95 11.69 2.61
#